data_71dd7112b886a4f18dfbc3fe4579beae
#
_entry.id   71dd7112b886a4f18dfbc3fe4579beae
#
_cell.length_a   1.000
_cell.length_b   1.000
_cell.length_c   1.000
_cell.angle_alpha   90.00
_cell.angle_beta   90.00
_cell.angle_gamma   90.00
#
_symmetry.space_group_name_H-M   'P 1'
#
loop_
_entity.id
_entity.type
_entity.pdbx_description
1 polymer ?
#
loop_
_entity_poly.entity_id
_entity_poly.type
_entity_poly.pdbx_seq_one_letter_code
_entity_poly.pdbx_strand_id
1 'polypeptide(L)'
;MENFIVIMAIAAIAGLAAYWMRQRENRKAQQEAARKEAIMKEKEAHDNFQAETTTNDDAPWNTRDLLLELLKKMNCKYEIDKDDRILFQWQGGNFIADASNKYPFIIVWYIQWGEGSVFDIDSFSRVKRVINEANIRHDISVFYTVDKEADQYLVHSKKHFLLIASTPHLENYLQSILAMFFEVRRYVETETEKLKNQEESVQK
;
A
#
# COMPACT_ATOMS: atom_id res chain seq x y z
N MET A 1 -53.92 -0.07 -33.76
CA MET A 1 -52.97 1.06 -33.54
C MET A 1 -52.19 0.90 -32.22
N GLU A 2 -52.81 0.40 -31.16
CA GLU A 2 -52.14 0.28 -29.84
C GLU A 2 -50.91 -0.65 -29.85
N ASN A 3 -50.96 -1.79 -30.54
CA ASN A 3 -49.79 -2.71 -30.61
C ASN A 3 -48.57 -2.12 -31.31
N PHE A 4 -48.74 -1.20 -32.25
CA PHE A 4 -47.63 -0.56 -32.96
C PHE A 4 -46.89 0.45 -32.06
N ILE A 5 -47.63 1.15 -31.20
CA ILE A 5 -47.04 2.13 -30.25
C ILE A 5 -46.22 1.38 -29.20
N VAL A 6 -46.67 0.23 -28.71
CA VAL A 6 -45.96 -0.59 -27.74
C VAL A 6 -44.64 -1.13 -28.32
N ILE A 7 -44.69 -1.65 -29.56
CA ILE A 7 -43.46 -2.13 -30.24
C ILE A 7 -42.44 -1.02 -30.43
N MET A 8 -42.86 0.15 -30.84
CA MET A 8 -41.95 1.30 -31.01
C MET A 8 -41.36 1.77 -29.67
N ALA A 9 -42.13 1.75 -28.59
CA ALA A 9 -41.62 2.09 -27.26
C ALA A 9 -40.59 1.09 -26.76
N ILE A 10 -40.80 -0.22 -26.96
CA ILE A 10 -39.82 -1.26 -26.60
C ILE A 10 -38.55 -1.12 -27.42
N ALA A 11 -38.63 -0.83 -28.71
CA ALA A 11 -37.46 -0.62 -29.57
C ALA A 11 -36.63 0.62 -29.13
N ALA A 12 -37.31 1.70 -28.73
CA ALA A 12 -36.66 2.91 -28.24
C ALA A 12 -35.93 2.66 -26.90
N ILE A 13 -36.54 1.91 -25.97
CA ILE A 13 -35.93 1.55 -24.69
C ILE A 13 -34.73 0.64 -24.92
N ALA A 14 -34.83 -0.36 -25.80
CA ALA A 14 -33.71 -1.23 -26.14
C ALA A 14 -32.54 -0.46 -26.78
N GLY A 15 -32.83 0.50 -27.67
CA GLY A 15 -31.85 1.39 -28.28
C GLY A 15 -31.12 2.28 -27.23
N LEU A 16 -31.87 2.85 -26.29
CA LEU A 16 -31.30 3.63 -25.18
C LEU A 16 -30.44 2.76 -24.27
N ALA A 17 -30.89 1.57 -23.92
CA ALA A 17 -30.10 0.65 -23.10
C ALA A 17 -28.78 0.23 -23.80
N ALA A 18 -28.82 -0.09 -25.09
CA ALA A 18 -27.62 -0.40 -25.87
C ALA A 18 -26.68 0.81 -25.98
N TYR A 19 -27.21 2.03 -26.16
CA TYR A 19 -26.42 3.25 -26.14
C TYR A 19 -25.72 3.48 -24.78
N TRP A 20 -26.43 3.31 -23.66
CA TRP A 20 -25.88 3.44 -22.32
C TRP A 20 -24.81 2.37 -22.01
N MET A 21 -25.01 1.12 -22.44
CA MET A 21 -24.01 0.07 -22.28
C MET A 21 -22.73 0.41 -23.06
N ARG A 22 -22.86 0.84 -24.31
CA ARG A 22 -21.72 1.26 -25.16
C ARG A 22 -20.98 2.45 -24.59
N GLN A 23 -21.70 3.43 -24.05
CA GLN A 23 -21.11 4.57 -23.36
C GLN A 23 -20.34 4.13 -22.09
N ARG A 24 -20.87 3.16 -21.35
CA ARG A 24 -20.22 2.63 -20.15
C ARG A 24 -18.94 1.86 -20.49
N GLU A 25 -18.96 1.06 -21.54
CA GLU A 25 -17.78 0.35 -22.04
C GLU A 25 -16.71 1.32 -22.53
N ASN A 26 -17.07 2.32 -23.29
CA ASN A 26 -16.14 3.35 -23.76
C ASN A 26 -15.48 4.11 -22.59
N ARG A 27 -16.26 4.47 -21.56
CA ARG A 27 -15.70 5.11 -20.34
C ARG A 27 -14.73 4.18 -19.60
N LYS A 28 -15.06 2.88 -19.48
CA LYS A 28 -14.16 1.90 -18.87
C LYS A 28 -12.86 1.77 -19.66
N ALA A 29 -12.96 1.67 -20.99
CA ALA A 29 -11.79 1.60 -21.87
C ALA A 29 -10.91 2.87 -21.78
N GLN A 30 -11.53 4.05 -21.72
CA GLN A 30 -10.80 5.31 -21.52
C GLN A 30 -10.12 5.40 -20.16
N GLN A 31 -10.82 4.96 -19.09
CA GLN A 31 -10.22 4.92 -17.75
C GLN A 31 -9.06 3.92 -17.66
N GLU A 32 -9.19 2.77 -18.30
CA GLU A 32 -8.11 1.77 -18.35
C GLU A 32 -6.91 2.28 -19.16
N ALA A 33 -7.14 2.92 -20.29
CA ALA A 33 -6.09 3.55 -21.08
C ALA A 33 -5.37 4.67 -20.32
N ALA A 34 -6.12 5.55 -19.67
CA ALA A 34 -5.56 6.62 -18.84
C ALA A 34 -4.76 6.06 -17.64
N ARG A 35 -5.22 4.95 -17.04
CA ARG A 35 -4.49 4.27 -15.97
C ARG A 35 -3.19 3.65 -16.45
N LYS A 36 -3.20 3.00 -17.63
CA LYS A 36 -1.98 2.44 -18.25
C LYS A 36 -0.97 3.54 -18.60
N GLU A 37 -1.45 4.67 -19.13
CA GLU A 37 -0.60 5.82 -19.44
C GLU A 37 0.00 6.45 -18.17
N ALA A 38 -0.78 6.57 -17.08
CA ALA A 38 -0.29 7.05 -15.80
C ALA A 38 0.79 6.14 -15.22
N ILE A 39 0.59 4.81 -15.27
CA ILE A 39 1.58 3.83 -14.83
C ILE A 39 2.86 3.91 -15.69
N MET A 40 2.74 4.06 -17.00
CA MET A 40 3.91 4.21 -17.88
C MET A 40 4.67 5.50 -17.59
N LYS A 41 3.99 6.63 -17.39
CA LYS A 41 4.62 7.91 -17.01
C LYS A 41 5.31 7.83 -15.65
N GLU A 42 4.70 7.15 -14.68
CA GLU A 42 5.31 6.93 -13.36
C GLU A 42 6.56 6.07 -13.47
N LYS A 43 6.53 5.02 -14.31
CA LYS A 43 7.68 4.17 -14.59
C LYS A 43 8.80 4.94 -15.32
N GLU A 44 8.46 5.71 -16.36
CA GLU A 44 9.44 6.56 -17.07
C GLU A 44 10.04 7.63 -16.16
N ALA A 45 9.23 8.24 -15.28
CA ALA A 45 9.73 9.19 -14.29
C ALA A 45 10.66 8.51 -13.27
N HIS A 46 10.35 7.29 -12.87
CA HIS A 46 11.20 6.49 -11.99
C HIS A 46 12.51 6.10 -12.68
N ASP A 47 12.45 5.63 -13.93
CA ASP A 47 13.62 5.24 -14.73
C ASP A 47 14.50 6.47 -15.05
N ASN A 48 13.92 7.63 -15.34
CA ASN A 48 14.64 8.89 -15.56
C ASN A 48 15.27 9.42 -14.26
N PHE A 49 14.57 9.32 -13.12
CA PHE A 49 15.15 9.66 -11.81
C PHE A 49 16.35 8.75 -11.50
N GLN A 50 16.27 7.47 -11.86
CA GLN A 50 17.41 6.55 -11.73
C GLN A 50 18.57 6.90 -12.69
N ALA A 51 18.29 7.40 -13.89
CA ALA A 51 19.31 7.79 -14.85
C ALA A 51 20.01 9.12 -14.49
N GLU A 52 19.28 10.08 -13.91
CA GLU A 52 19.85 11.38 -13.50
C GLU A 52 20.71 11.28 -12.22
N THR A 53 20.50 10.25 -11.37
CA THR A 53 21.33 10.02 -10.19
C THR A 53 22.68 9.36 -10.50
N THR A 54 22.97 9.03 -11.76
CA THR A 54 24.28 8.52 -12.19
C THR A 54 25.29 9.64 -12.49
N THR A 55 25.36 10.67 -11.67
CA THR A 55 26.45 11.67 -11.75
C THR A 55 27.53 11.38 -10.71
N ASN A 56 28.60 10.75 -11.16
CA ASN A 56 29.98 10.91 -10.68
C ASN A 56 30.33 10.62 -9.19
N ASP A 57 29.70 9.60 -8.57
CA ASP A 57 30.33 8.96 -7.42
C ASP A 57 30.17 7.44 -7.59
N ASP A 58 31.12 6.79 -8.25
CA ASP A 58 31.15 5.35 -8.52
C ASP A 58 31.36 4.49 -7.24
N ALA A 59 31.30 5.09 -6.08
CA ALA A 59 31.34 4.34 -4.84
C ALA A 59 29.95 3.78 -4.52
N PRO A 60 29.78 2.46 -4.44
CA PRO A 60 28.51 1.87 -4.07
C PRO A 60 28.09 2.36 -2.68
N TRP A 61 26.81 2.70 -2.51
CA TRP A 61 26.24 3.15 -1.22
C TRP A 61 26.33 2.08 -0.12
N ASN A 62 26.49 0.82 -0.51
CA ASN A 62 26.56 -0.35 0.39
C ASN A 62 25.34 -0.45 1.33
N THR A 63 24.20 0.13 0.94
CA THR A 63 22.99 0.24 1.77
C THR A 63 22.43 -1.11 2.18
N ARG A 64 22.46 -2.09 1.27
CA ARG A 64 22.03 -3.46 1.56
C ARG A 64 22.93 -4.11 2.61
N ASP A 65 24.24 -4.05 2.42
CA ASP A 65 25.20 -4.64 3.34
C ASP A 65 25.12 -3.98 4.71
N LEU A 66 24.94 -2.65 4.73
CA LEU A 66 24.73 -1.88 5.93
C LEU A 66 23.46 -2.31 6.68
N LEU A 67 22.35 -2.53 5.97
CA LEU A 67 21.13 -3.06 6.59
C LEU A 67 21.36 -4.43 7.21
N LEU A 68 22.03 -5.34 6.49
CA LEU A 68 22.32 -6.69 7.01
C LEU A 68 23.22 -6.66 8.25
N GLU A 69 24.21 -5.75 8.29
CA GLU A 69 25.03 -5.54 9.49
C GLU A 69 24.21 -5.02 10.68
N LEU A 70 23.32 -4.05 10.42
CA LEU A 70 22.45 -3.51 11.47
C LEU A 70 21.50 -4.57 12.02
N LEU A 71 20.87 -5.37 11.16
CA LEU A 71 20.01 -6.46 11.58
C LEU A 71 20.77 -7.48 12.44
N LYS A 72 22.02 -7.80 12.09
CA LYS A 72 22.89 -8.66 12.92
C LYS A 72 23.18 -8.02 14.28
N LYS A 73 23.56 -6.72 14.33
CA LYS A 73 23.81 -5.99 15.58
C LYS A 73 22.57 -5.96 16.49
N MET A 74 21.39 -5.79 15.89
CA MET A 74 20.10 -5.81 16.58
C MET A 74 19.64 -7.24 16.95
N ASN A 75 20.43 -8.26 16.65
CA ASN A 75 20.09 -9.67 16.86
C ASN A 75 18.80 -10.11 16.18
N CYS A 76 18.48 -9.50 15.04
CA CYS A 76 17.33 -9.88 14.23
C CYS A 76 17.65 -11.10 13.37
N LYS A 77 16.76 -12.09 13.39
CA LYS A 77 16.80 -13.19 12.42
C LYS A 77 16.31 -12.67 11.08
N TYR A 78 17.03 -12.97 10.01
CA TYR A 78 16.62 -12.59 8.66
C TYR A 78 16.91 -13.71 7.67
N GLU A 79 16.19 -13.68 6.55
CA GLU A 79 16.40 -14.53 5.38
C GLU A 79 16.26 -13.68 4.10
N ILE A 80 16.79 -14.19 3.00
CA ILE A 80 16.69 -13.54 1.69
C ILE A 80 15.76 -14.41 0.84
N ASP A 81 14.71 -13.80 0.30
CA ASP A 81 13.76 -14.50 -0.55
C ASP A 81 14.26 -14.63 -2.00
N LYS A 82 13.47 -15.33 -2.83
CA LYS A 82 13.78 -15.54 -4.26
C LYS A 82 13.82 -14.25 -5.09
N ASP A 83 13.17 -13.20 -4.62
CA ASP A 83 13.11 -11.89 -5.26
C ASP A 83 14.18 -10.93 -4.69
N ASP A 84 15.19 -11.49 -3.99
CA ASP A 84 16.33 -10.78 -3.38
C ASP A 84 15.94 -9.79 -2.27
N ARG A 85 14.71 -9.93 -1.70
CA ARG A 85 14.26 -9.10 -0.57
C ARG A 85 14.71 -9.70 0.75
N ILE A 86 14.89 -8.85 1.77
CA ILE A 86 15.31 -9.25 3.10
C ILE A 86 14.06 -9.38 3.98
N LEU A 87 13.73 -10.60 4.39
CA LEU A 87 12.67 -10.87 5.33
C LEU A 87 13.27 -10.93 6.73
N PHE A 88 12.70 -10.21 7.69
CA PHE A 88 13.22 -10.23 9.06
C PHE A 88 12.11 -10.02 10.10
N GLN A 89 12.43 -10.40 11.32
CA GLN A 89 11.55 -10.19 12.47
C GLN A 89 12.19 -9.22 13.46
N TRP A 90 11.38 -8.29 13.95
CA TRP A 90 11.76 -7.36 15.01
C TRP A 90 10.59 -7.13 15.98
N GLN A 91 10.82 -7.33 17.28
CA GLN A 91 9.81 -7.19 18.34
C GLN A 91 8.47 -7.89 18.03
N GLY A 92 8.55 -9.09 17.43
CA GLY A 92 7.35 -9.86 17.05
C GLY A 92 6.65 -9.42 15.77
N GLY A 93 7.12 -8.39 15.12
CA GLY A 93 6.62 -7.96 13.80
C GLY A 93 7.38 -8.62 12.67
N ASN A 94 6.67 -8.91 11.56
CA ASN A 94 7.24 -9.45 10.33
C ASN A 94 7.46 -8.32 9.33
N PHE A 95 8.69 -8.15 8.89
CA PHE A 95 9.12 -7.09 7.98
C PHE A 95 9.72 -7.66 6.72
N ILE A 96 9.53 -6.93 5.63
CA ILE A 96 10.24 -7.13 4.37
C ILE A 96 11.00 -5.85 4.06
N ALA A 97 12.26 -5.95 3.66
CA ALA A 97 13.02 -4.82 3.17
C ALA A 97 13.50 -5.08 1.75
N ASP A 98 13.37 -4.05 0.91
CA ASP A 98 14.03 -3.95 -0.38
C ASP A 98 15.15 -2.93 -0.26
N ALA A 99 16.38 -3.39 -0.48
CA ALA A 99 17.60 -2.61 -0.34
C ALA A 99 18.61 -3.03 -1.40
N SER A 100 19.23 -2.06 -2.04
CA SER A 100 20.28 -2.27 -3.04
C SER A 100 21.53 -1.47 -2.65
N ASN A 101 22.70 -2.02 -2.94
CA ASN A 101 23.98 -1.29 -2.74
C ASN A 101 24.17 -0.14 -3.74
N LYS A 102 23.31 -0.05 -4.75
CA LYS A 102 23.37 1.03 -5.76
C LYS A 102 22.72 2.34 -5.30
N TYR A 103 21.82 2.27 -4.33
CA TYR A 103 21.00 3.42 -3.91
C TYR A 103 21.06 3.61 -2.40
N PRO A 104 20.98 4.86 -1.91
CA PRO A 104 20.99 5.16 -0.48
C PRO A 104 19.62 4.90 0.19
N PHE A 105 18.60 4.52 -0.57
CA PHE A 105 17.24 4.33 -0.09
C PHE A 105 16.93 2.87 0.15
N ILE A 106 16.12 2.62 1.16
CA ILE A 106 15.47 1.34 1.36
C ILE A 106 13.96 1.52 1.48
N ILE A 107 13.24 0.46 1.16
CA ILE A 107 11.82 0.36 1.42
C ILE A 107 11.63 -0.73 2.45
N VAL A 108 10.91 -0.42 3.52
CA VAL A 108 10.53 -1.41 4.51
C VAL A 108 9.01 -1.52 4.54
N TRP A 109 8.51 -2.75 4.53
CA TRP A 109 7.11 -3.09 4.75
C TRP A 109 6.96 -3.83 6.08
N TYR A 110 5.95 -3.45 6.86
CA TYR A 110 5.41 -4.23 7.94
C TYR A 110 4.14 -4.90 7.42
N ILE A 111 4.15 -6.23 7.33
CA ILE A 111 3.14 -6.99 6.59
C ILE A 111 2.17 -7.69 7.52
N GLN A 112 0.89 -7.79 7.07
CA GLN A 112 -0.15 -8.62 7.68
C GLN A 112 -0.32 -8.39 9.19
N TRP A 113 -0.25 -7.12 9.63
CA TRP A 113 -0.39 -6.79 11.03
C TRP A 113 -1.86 -6.56 11.47
N GLY A 114 -2.79 -6.57 10.54
CA GLY A 114 -4.24 -6.52 10.77
C GLY A 114 -4.96 -7.28 9.67
N GLU A 115 -6.11 -7.84 10.01
CA GLU A 115 -6.94 -8.62 9.09
C GLU A 115 -8.42 -8.51 9.45
N GLY A 116 -9.30 -8.86 8.53
CA GLY A 116 -10.73 -8.97 8.76
C GLY A 116 -11.48 -9.43 7.51
N SER A 117 -12.77 -9.72 7.66
CA SER A 117 -13.62 -10.15 6.56
C SER A 117 -14.05 -8.98 5.69
N VAL A 118 -14.01 -9.14 4.36
CA VAL A 118 -14.55 -8.16 3.41
C VAL A 118 -16.08 -8.11 3.43
N PHE A 119 -16.73 -9.13 3.97
CA PHE A 119 -18.20 -9.20 4.14
C PHE A 119 -18.69 -8.45 5.38
N ASP A 120 -17.83 -8.21 6.36
CA ASP A 120 -18.16 -7.28 7.45
C ASP A 120 -17.96 -5.84 6.96
N ILE A 121 -19.00 -5.35 6.25
CA ILE A 121 -18.98 -4.06 5.55
C ILE A 121 -18.73 -2.93 6.52
N ASP A 122 -19.28 -2.98 7.72
CA ASP A 122 -19.15 -1.92 8.72
C ASP A 122 -17.72 -1.88 9.28
N SER A 123 -17.17 -3.04 9.68
CA SER A 123 -15.79 -3.15 10.13
C SER A 123 -14.81 -2.71 9.04
N PHE A 124 -14.98 -3.20 7.83
CA PHE A 124 -14.11 -2.85 6.71
C PHE A 124 -14.19 -1.37 6.34
N SER A 125 -15.37 -0.75 6.44
CA SER A 125 -15.54 0.69 6.20
C SER A 125 -14.85 1.53 7.27
N ARG A 126 -14.93 1.13 8.56
CA ARG A 126 -14.19 1.77 9.66
C ARG A 126 -12.69 1.72 9.43
N VAL A 127 -12.15 0.54 9.12
CA VAL A 127 -10.72 0.36 8.86
C VAL A 127 -10.25 1.23 7.69
N LYS A 128 -10.98 1.27 6.57
CA LYS A 128 -10.64 2.13 5.43
C LYS A 128 -10.60 3.61 5.79
N ARG A 129 -11.56 4.08 6.59
CA ARG A 129 -11.62 5.45 7.07
C ARG A 129 -10.41 5.77 7.93
N VAL A 130 -10.09 4.90 8.90
CA VAL A 130 -8.96 5.10 9.81
C VAL A 130 -7.62 5.02 9.09
N ILE A 131 -7.47 4.12 8.11
CA ILE A 131 -6.27 4.07 7.24
C ILE A 131 -6.06 5.40 6.52
N ASN A 132 -7.12 5.99 5.97
CA ASN A 132 -7.01 7.30 5.33
C ASN A 132 -6.57 8.40 6.30
N GLU A 133 -7.11 8.41 7.53
CA GLU A 133 -6.70 9.35 8.58
C GLU A 133 -5.25 9.10 9.04
N ALA A 134 -4.84 7.84 9.17
CA ALA A 134 -3.46 7.47 9.51
C ALA A 134 -2.46 8.00 8.47
N ASN A 135 -2.78 7.86 7.18
CA ASN A 135 -1.95 8.37 6.08
C ASN A 135 -1.81 9.90 6.04
N ILE A 136 -2.75 10.62 6.65
CA ILE A 136 -2.67 12.09 6.79
C ILE A 136 -1.79 12.49 8.00
N ARG A 137 -1.80 11.69 9.07
CA ARG A 137 -1.18 12.03 10.35
C ARG A 137 0.22 11.48 10.55
N HIS A 138 0.55 10.37 9.87
CA HIS A 138 1.81 9.66 10.06
C HIS A 138 2.63 9.64 8.78
N ASP A 139 3.93 9.67 8.93
CA ASP A 139 4.92 9.54 7.85
C ASP A 139 5.21 8.05 7.55
N ILE A 140 4.18 7.24 7.52
CA ILE A 140 4.17 5.83 7.12
C ILE A 140 2.91 5.59 6.31
N SER A 141 3.05 5.05 5.13
CA SER A 141 1.89 4.69 4.30
C SER A 141 1.26 3.41 4.80
N VAL A 142 0.00 3.46 5.18
CA VAL A 142 -0.84 2.31 5.54
C VAL A 142 -1.74 1.96 4.36
N PHE A 143 -1.86 0.68 4.07
CA PHE A 143 -2.71 0.19 2.98
C PHE A 143 -3.25 -1.20 3.33
N TYR A 144 -4.22 -1.66 2.56
CA TYR A 144 -4.74 -3.02 2.66
C TYR A 144 -4.68 -3.73 1.31
N THR A 145 -4.59 -5.05 1.38
CA THR A 145 -4.81 -5.95 0.24
C THR A 145 -6.04 -6.79 0.51
N VAL A 146 -6.66 -7.28 -0.56
CA VAL A 146 -7.81 -8.20 -0.45
C VAL A 146 -7.36 -9.56 -0.98
N ASP A 147 -7.41 -10.54 -0.10
CA ASP A 147 -7.31 -11.94 -0.47
C ASP A 147 -8.71 -12.44 -0.90
N LYS A 148 -8.86 -12.67 -2.20
CA LYS A 148 -10.13 -13.08 -2.79
C LYS A 148 -10.48 -14.55 -2.52
N GLU A 149 -9.48 -15.37 -2.23
CA GLU A 149 -9.69 -16.80 -1.94
C GLU A 149 -10.14 -17.00 -0.49
N ALA A 150 -9.61 -16.19 0.42
CA ALA A 150 -9.98 -16.22 1.84
C ALA A 150 -11.09 -15.23 2.20
N ASP A 151 -11.58 -14.39 1.26
CA ASP A 151 -12.56 -13.33 1.51
C ASP A 151 -12.16 -12.39 2.65
N GLN A 152 -10.86 -12.11 2.75
CA GLN A 152 -10.29 -11.31 3.82
C GLN A 152 -9.56 -10.08 3.26
N TYR A 153 -9.51 -9.02 4.05
CA TYR A 153 -8.54 -7.95 3.86
C TYR A 153 -7.38 -8.11 4.85
N LEU A 154 -6.18 -7.76 4.38
CA LEU A 154 -4.95 -7.77 5.18
C LEU A 154 -4.39 -6.35 5.21
N VAL A 155 -4.04 -5.86 6.39
CA VAL A 155 -3.49 -4.51 6.56
C VAL A 155 -1.97 -4.56 6.64
N HIS A 156 -1.35 -3.62 5.94
CA HIS A 156 0.10 -3.49 5.81
C HIS A 156 0.49 -2.02 5.97
N SER A 157 1.77 -1.80 6.21
CA SER A 157 2.34 -0.45 6.11
C SER A 157 3.71 -0.48 5.47
N LYS A 158 4.12 0.65 4.88
CA LYS A 158 5.44 0.80 4.25
C LYS A 158 6.02 2.18 4.49
N LYS A 159 7.35 2.25 4.49
CA LYS A 159 8.10 3.50 4.54
C LYS A 159 9.33 3.42 3.65
N HIS A 160 9.58 4.51 2.92
CA HIS A 160 10.83 4.76 2.21
C HIS A 160 11.70 5.68 3.07
N PHE A 161 12.97 5.37 3.21
CA PHE A 161 13.89 6.24 3.93
C PHE A 161 15.33 6.02 3.50
N LEU A 162 16.18 6.99 3.81
CA LEU A 162 17.63 6.92 3.58
C LEU A 162 18.27 6.03 4.63
N LEU A 163 19.16 5.14 4.19
CA LEU A 163 20.03 4.37 5.07
C LEU A 163 21.46 4.50 4.59
N ILE A 164 22.21 5.42 5.19
CA ILE A 164 23.59 5.75 4.81
C ILE A 164 24.51 5.65 6.02
N ALA A 165 25.75 5.20 5.81
CA ALA A 165 26.71 4.95 6.88
C ALA A 165 27.08 6.20 7.71
N SER A 166 26.96 7.39 7.12
CA SER A 166 27.25 8.67 7.79
C SER A 166 26.14 9.13 8.75
N THR A 167 25.00 8.44 8.82
CA THR A 167 23.93 8.78 9.75
C THR A 167 24.40 8.54 11.20
N PRO A 168 24.36 9.56 12.08
CA PRO A 168 24.74 9.39 13.48
C PRO A 168 23.81 8.39 14.16
N HIS A 169 24.37 7.53 15.04
CA HIS A 169 23.60 6.54 15.81
C HIS A 169 22.66 5.69 14.93
N LEU A 170 23.19 5.19 13.81
CA LEU A 170 22.44 4.56 12.74
C LEU A 170 21.55 3.38 13.21
N GLU A 171 22.00 2.60 14.20
CA GLU A 171 21.21 1.54 14.81
C GLU A 171 19.95 2.11 15.50
N ASN A 172 20.11 3.15 16.31
CA ASN A 172 18.97 3.82 16.97
C ASN A 172 18.02 4.45 15.94
N TYR A 173 18.59 5.01 14.86
CA TYR A 173 17.80 5.53 13.75
C TYR A 173 16.92 4.45 13.12
N LEU A 174 17.50 3.29 12.77
CA LEU A 174 16.73 2.16 12.21
C LEU A 174 15.67 1.66 13.20
N GLN A 175 16.03 1.50 14.49
CA GLN A 175 15.09 1.11 15.54
C GLN A 175 13.93 2.10 15.67
N SER A 176 14.20 3.40 15.60
CA SER A 176 13.17 4.44 15.63
C SER A 176 12.21 4.35 14.46
N ILE A 177 12.74 4.11 13.24
CA ILE A 177 11.91 3.89 12.06
C ILE A 177 11.03 2.66 12.23
N LEU A 178 11.60 1.54 12.71
CA LEU A 178 10.81 0.31 12.95
C LEU A 178 9.75 0.51 14.04
N ALA A 179 10.04 1.28 15.08
CA ALA A 179 9.07 1.62 16.13
C ALA A 179 7.87 2.39 15.60
N MET A 180 8.05 3.31 14.63
CA MET A 180 6.96 4.05 14.01
C MET A 180 5.90 3.14 13.36
N PHE A 181 6.29 1.96 12.88
CA PHE A 181 5.34 0.99 12.32
C PHE A 181 4.39 0.45 13.39
N PHE A 182 4.87 0.21 14.61
CA PHE A 182 4.02 -0.21 15.72
C PHE A 182 3.15 0.94 16.25
N GLU A 183 3.63 2.17 16.18
CA GLU A 183 2.85 3.34 16.55
C GLU A 183 1.66 3.53 15.61
N VAL A 184 1.87 3.47 14.30
CA VAL A 184 0.79 3.60 13.34
C VAL A 184 -0.18 2.43 13.40
N ARG A 185 0.29 1.21 13.62
CA ARG A 185 -0.56 0.04 13.89
C ARG A 185 -1.46 0.30 15.08
N ARG A 186 -0.89 0.68 16.22
CA ARG A 186 -1.64 0.98 17.46
C ARG A 186 -2.66 2.10 17.23
N TYR A 187 -2.29 3.12 16.47
CA TYR A 187 -3.22 4.19 16.09
C TYR A 187 -4.43 3.63 15.32
N VAL A 188 -4.20 2.83 14.29
CA VAL A 188 -5.28 2.24 13.47
C VAL A 188 -6.18 1.34 14.30
N GLU A 189 -5.61 0.46 15.13
CA GLU A 189 -6.36 -0.42 16.03
C GLU A 189 -7.23 0.38 17.01
N THR A 190 -6.65 1.39 17.66
CA THR A 190 -7.33 2.22 18.66
C THR A 190 -8.46 3.06 18.05
N GLU A 191 -8.21 3.74 16.92
CA GLU A 191 -9.23 4.58 16.29
C GLU A 191 -10.36 3.76 15.67
N THR A 192 -10.06 2.57 15.15
CA THR A 192 -11.09 1.65 14.65
C THR A 192 -12.02 1.22 15.78
N GLU A 193 -11.49 0.87 16.95
CA GLU A 193 -12.29 0.47 18.09
C GLU A 193 -13.12 1.65 18.66
N LYS A 194 -12.56 2.86 18.70
CA LYS A 194 -13.32 4.06 19.09
C LYS A 194 -14.52 4.31 18.17
N LEU A 195 -14.34 4.21 16.85
CA LEU A 195 -15.45 4.36 15.91
C LEU A 195 -16.54 3.32 16.13
N LYS A 196 -16.17 2.07 16.35
CA LYS A 196 -17.11 1.00 16.67
C LYS A 196 -17.93 1.33 17.90
N ASN A 197 -17.28 1.71 19.01
CA ASN A 197 -17.95 2.04 20.27
C ASN A 197 -18.88 3.27 20.13
N GLN A 198 -18.52 4.26 19.31
CA GLN A 198 -19.38 5.41 19.02
C GLN A 198 -20.64 4.99 18.25
N GLU A 199 -20.52 4.17 17.23
CA GLU A 199 -21.66 3.67 16.45
C GLU A 199 -22.62 2.84 17.30
N GLU A 200 -22.10 1.96 18.15
CA GLU A 200 -22.91 1.16 19.10
C GLU A 200 -23.65 2.02 20.15
N SER A 201 -23.08 3.15 20.52
CA SER A 201 -23.70 4.08 21.49
C SER A 201 -24.85 4.89 20.90
N VAL A 202 -24.87 5.12 19.59
CA VAL A 202 -25.92 5.86 18.87
C VAL A 202 -27.14 4.96 18.57
N GLN A 203 -26.95 3.64 18.53
CA GLN A 203 -28.02 2.67 18.24
C GLN A 203 -28.83 2.26 19.49
N LYS A 204 -28.44 2.69 20.66
CA LYS A 204 -29.16 2.50 21.94
C LYS A 204 -30.00 3.71 22.30
#